data_3cca86c9b839aaeb552793a6fe744a84
#
_entry.id   3cca86c9b839aaeb552793a6fe744a84
#
_cell.length_a   1.000
_cell.length_b   1.000
_cell.length_c   1.000
_cell.angle_alpha   90.00
_cell.angle_beta   90.00
_cell.angle_gamma   90.00
#
_symmetry.space_group_name_H-M   'P 1'
#
loop_
_entity.id
_entity.type
_entity.pdbx_description
1 polymer ?
#
loop_
_entity_poly.entity_id
_entity_poly.type
_entity_poly.pdbx_seq_one_letter_code
_entity_poly.pdbx_strand_id
1 'polypeptide(L)'
;MNRPSLSTLAILALLSLALLGLRMFEFTVSGAGLHVDEAQYWLWSRDLQWGYFSKPPVLVALITGSTAVFGDSLLGVKALAMTCWVLSAWVLGCLAYRIGGMRSAVFAGGLFSATLVSGLLGLSVTTDAPLTLFWALSMLTLWQAAHASGYRATCWWIACGLSFGLGVLSKYSALALGFSALWLLAMAPAGQRRRIFLGGLLACVVAVWVLLPHLAWNMANQWPTAQHTLEITVQETGSTVAQGAGGWRRVLASGFEFSFGQLLILGPSVWLVWFWLWRKQRDDSRHSGALSAGLTEENGHALTASRLWSPLTYALAFSCPILALGLIQALNSKALINWSVPMALGVCLWLACWASALRLSLTRLVWACGAGLVLSGFIATSGDIKQWMGLTTQPHQSKWDIWGRMRGWDASLQSLKPALEPYREIPWLTGDRSTLVQTAYSLRALEPKLYAWNSDGGVHHHFEWKQPWPANAHDPAVVWINPSPPHPLLLSRYPHARQLAGAQSGRVTLQVWLLQTQPTQP
;
A
#
# COMPACT_ATOMS: atom_id res chain seq x y z
N MET A 1 28.66 -12.95 -13.80
CA MET A 1 27.85 -12.14 -12.83
C MET A 1 28.37 -12.42 -11.43
N ASN A 2 28.93 -11.44 -10.76
CA ASN A 2 29.44 -11.59 -9.38
C ASN A 2 28.28 -11.86 -8.42
N ARG A 3 28.42 -12.89 -7.58
CA ARG A 3 27.50 -13.12 -6.46
C ARG A 3 27.75 -12.04 -5.41
N PRO A 4 26.72 -11.51 -4.71
CA PRO A 4 26.96 -10.63 -3.59
C PRO A 4 27.80 -11.38 -2.54
N SER A 5 28.79 -10.70 -1.96
CA SER A 5 29.57 -11.28 -0.86
C SER A 5 28.67 -11.45 0.37
N LEU A 6 29.02 -12.37 1.27
CA LEU A 6 28.31 -12.54 2.54
C LEU A 6 28.25 -11.21 3.33
N SER A 7 29.33 -10.42 3.28
CA SER A 7 29.38 -9.09 3.91
C SER A 7 28.37 -8.11 3.30
N THR A 8 28.15 -8.15 1.97
CA THR A 8 27.13 -7.33 1.29
C THR A 8 25.72 -7.66 1.79
N LEU A 9 25.40 -8.94 1.82
CA LEU A 9 24.09 -9.40 2.29
C LEU A 9 23.89 -9.06 3.77
N ALA A 10 24.91 -9.21 4.60
CA ALA A 10 24.88 -8.86 6.02
C ALA A 10 24.61 -7.36 6.23
N ILE A 11 25.29 -6.48 5.49
CA ILE A 11 25.07 -5.03 5.59
C ILE A 11 23.62 -4.67 5.18
N LEU A 12 23.12 -5.19 4.07
CA LEU A 12 21.75 -4.95 3.64
C LEU A 12 20.73 -5.49 4.67
N ALA A 13 20.98 -6.65 5.26
CA ALA A 13 20.14 -7.21 6.30
C ALA A 13 20.14 -6.34 7.57
N LEU A 14 21.31 -5.89 8.03
CA LEU A 14 21.43 -5.01 9.20
C LEU A 14 20.71 -3.67 8.97
N LEU A 15 20.86 -3.05 7.80
CA LEU A 15 20.14 -1.83 7.45
C LEU A 15 18.63 -2.06 7.43
N SER A 16 18.19 -3.21 6.93
CA SER A 16 16.76 -3.57 6.90
C SER A 16 16.20 -3.81 8.30
N LEU A 17 16.94 -4.47 9.19
CA LEU A 17 16.55 -4.67 10.59
C LEU A 17 16.51 -3.34 11.37
N ALA A 18 17.50 -2.47 11.17
CA ALA A 18 17.51 -1.14 11.77
C ALA A 18 16.30 -0.31 11.32
N LEU A 19 15.95 -0.39 10.03
CA LEU A 19 14.77 0.29 9.50
C LEU A 19 13.48 -0.30 10.10
N LEU A 20 13.36 -1.61 10.20
CA LEU A 20 12.21 -2.25 10.83
C LEU A 20 12.07 -1.79 12.29
N GLY A 21 13.16 -1.77 13.03
CA GLY A 21 13.21 -1.26 14.41
C GLY A 21 12.74 0.19 14.51
N LEU A 22 13.19 1.05 13.59
CA LEU A 22 12.74 2.44 13.51
C LEU A 22 11.23 2.54 13.24
N ARG A 23 10.69 1.75 12.30
CA ARG A 23 9.25 1.73 12.01
C ARG A 23 8.42 1.23 13.19
N MET A 24 8.91 0.21 13.89
CA MET A 24 8.27 -0.27 15.11
C MET A 24 8.25 0.79 16.21
N PHE A 25 9.34 1.54 16.38
CA PHE A 25 9.43 2.65 17.31
C PHE A 25 8.45 3.78 16.94
N GLU A 26 8.45 4.26 15.69
CA GLU A 26 7.53 5.29 15.20
C GLU A 26 6.07 4.87 15.41
N PHE A 27 5.75 3.61 15.12
CA PHE A 27 4.41 3.06 15.34
C PHE A 27 4.02 3.09 16.82
N THR A 28 4.89 2.64 17.71
CA THR A 28 4.63 2.61 19.16
C THR A 28 4.41 4.02 19.72
N VAL A 29 5.23 4.98 19.28
CA VAL A 29 5.13 6.39 19.72
C VAL A 29 3.86 7.04 19.18
N SER A 30 3.43 6.73 17.95
CA SER A 30 2.25 7.34 17.35
C SER A 30 0.95 7.04 18.08
N GLY A 31 0.87 5.93 18.82
CA GLY A 31 -0.36 5.51 19.51
C GLY A 31 -1.57 5.32 18.58
N ALA A 32 -1.34 5.19 17.27
CA ALA A 32 -2.40 5.04 16.29
C ALA A 32 -3.03 3.65 16.36
N GLY A 33 -4.36 3.57 16.43
CA GLY A 33 -5.13 2.34 16.31
C GLY A 33 -5.15 1.77 14.89
N LEU A 34 -6.11 0.92 14.58
CA LEU A 34 -6.36 0.47 13.21
C LEU A 34 -7.18 1.50 12.43
N HIS A 35 -6.77 1.72 11.17
CA HIS A 35 -7.66 2.35 10.21
C HIS A 35 -8.86 1.44 9.91
N VAL A 36 -9.97 2.02 9.47
CA VAL A 36 -11.18 1.26 9.09
C VAL A 36 -10.86 0.13 8.11
N ASP A 37 -10.05 0.39 7.10
CA ASP A 37 -9.64 -0.64 6.13
C ASP A 37 -8.77 -1.72 6.78
N GLU A 38 -7.89 -1.37 7.71
CA GLU A 38 -7.05 -2.33 8.44
C GLU A 38 -7.88 -3.26 9.33
N ALA A 39 -8.87 -2.70 10.03
CA ALA A 39 -9.83 -3.47 10.82
C ALA A 39 -10.69 -4.38 9.93
N GLN A 40 -11.07 -3.92 8.73
CA GLN A 40 -11.76 -4.73 7.73
C GLN A 40 -10.90 -5.90 7.25
N TYR A 41 -9.62 -5.66 6.93
CA TYR A 41 -8.72 -6.73 6.49
C TYR A 41 -8.44 -7.74 7.61
N TRP A 42 -8.37 -7.28 8.87
CA TRP A 42 -8.30 -8.16 10.02
C TRP A 42 -9.56 -9.02 10.16
N LEU A 43 -10.74 -8.44 10.00
CA LEU A 43 -12.00 -9.20 10.06
C LEU A 43 -12.09 -10.22 8.91
N TRP A 44 -11.65 -9.87 7.71
CA TRP A 44 -11.54 -10.80 6.60
C TRP A 44 -10.54 -11.94 6.85
N SER A 45 -9.48 -11.69 7.64
CA SER A 45 -8.49 -12.71 7.96
C SER A 45 -9.02 -13.83 8.88
N ARG A 46 -10.22 -13.65 9.45
CA ARG A 46 -10.94 -14.69 10.21
C ARG A 46 -11.58 -15.74 9.31
N ASP A 47 -11.84 -15.39 8.05
CA ASP A 47 -12.37 -16.28 7.02
C ASP A 47 -11.54 -16.11 5.75
N LEU A 48 -10.43 -16.87 5.68
CA LEU A 48 -9.48 -16.76 4.57
C LEU A 48 -10.07 -17.34 3.29
N GLN A 49 -10.27 -16.46 2.30
CA GLN A 49 -10.83 -16.78 0.98
C GLN A 49 -9.88 -16.39 -0.15
N TRP A 50 -10.13 -16.89 -1.34
CA TRP A 50 -9.36 -16.56 -2.54
C TRP A 50 -9.71 -15.20 -3.15
N GLY A 51 -10.63 -14.45 -2.54
CA GLY A 51 -11.01 -13.09 -2.92
C GLY A 51 -11.99 -12.49 -1.94
N TYR A 52 -12.14 -11.17 -2.00
CA TYR A 52 -13.05 -10.39 -1.18
C TYR A 52 -13.79 -9.37 -2.04
N PHE A 53 -14.84 -8.76 -1.50
CA PHE A 53 -15.70 -7.81 -2.23
C PHE A 53 -14.91 -6.78 -3.04
N SER A 54 -13.85 -6.21 -2.48
CA SER A 54 -13.13 -5.11 -3.10
C SER A 54 -11.62 -5.34 -3.30
N LYS A 55 -11.07 -6.48 -2.85
CA LYS A 55 -9.61 -6.70 -2.84
C LYS A 55 -9.24 -8.16 -3.13
N PRO A 56 -8.10 -8.40 -3.80
CA PRO A 56 -7.48 -9.71 -3.89
C PRO A 56 -6.94 -10.20 -2.53
N PRO A 57 -6.57 -11.51 -2.40
CA PRO A 57 -6.40 -12.17 -1.10
C PRO A 57 -5.06 -11.97 -0.40
N VAL A 58 -3.97 -11.57 -1.07
CA VAL A 58 -2.61 -11.65 -0.52
C VAL A 58 -2.43 -10.83 0.76
N LEU A 59 -2.96 -9.61 0.85
CA LEU A 59 -2.84 -8.83 2.07
C LEU A 59 -3.53 -9.52 3.25
N VAL A 60 -4.70 -10.08 3.02
CA VAL A 60 -5.47 -10.79 4.06
C VAL A 60 -4.73 -12.05 4.52
N ALA A 61 -4.16 -12.81 3.59
CA ALA A 61 -3.32 -13.98 3.91
C ALA A 61 -2.09 -13.59 4.75
N LEU A 62 -1.46 -12.44 4.46
CA LEU A 62 -0.35 -11.92 5.28
C LEU A 62 -0.82 -11.57 6.71
N ILE A 63 -2.00 -10.97 6.87
CA ILE A 63 -2.56 -10.68 8.19
C ILE A 63 -2.86 -11.98 8.94
N THR A 64 -3.48 -12.97 8.28
CA THR A 64 -3.72 -14.30 8.88
C THR A 64 -2.41 -14.92 9.39
N GLY A 65 -1.35 -14.94 8.57
CA GLY A 65 -0.04 -15.43 8.98
C GLY A 65 0.60 -14.62 10.11
N SER A 66 0.45 -13.30 10.08
CA SER A 66 0.99 -12.40 11.10
C SER A 66 0.30 -12.59 12.45
N THR A 67 -1.04 -12.65 12.45
CA THR A 67 -1.82 -12.82 13.69
C THR A 67 -1.68 -14.24 14.27
N ALA A 68 -1.42 -15.24 13.45
CA ALA A 68 -1.07 -16.59 13.92
C ALA A 68 0.23 -16.63 14.73
N VAL A 69 1.18 -15.74 14.44
CA VAL A 69 2.48 -15.66 15.12
C VAL A 69 2.45 -14.67 16.29
N PHE A 70 1.88 -13.49 16.09
CA PHE A 70 1.92 -12.35 17.04
C PHE A 70 0.60 -12.11 17.78
N GLY A 71 -0.38 -13.01 17.61
CA GLY A 71 -1.73 -12.89 18.18
C GLY A 71 -2.55 -11.76 17.54
N ASP A 72 -3.81 -11.62 18.01
CA ASP A 72 -4.76 -10.59 17.57
C ASP A 72 -4.47 -9.22 18.22
N SER A 73 -3.21 -8.85 18.21
CA SER A 73 -2.75 -7.56 18.67
C SER A 73 -2.63 -6.57 17.51
N LEU A 74 -2.53 -5.29 17.82
CA LEU A 74 -2.27 -4.25 16.83
C LEU A 74 -0.97 -4.53 16.06
N LEU A 75 0.07 -5.02 16.75
CA LEU A 75 1.31 -5.48 16.14
C LEU A 75 1.06 -6.67 15.21
N GLY A 76 0.30 -7.68 15.67
CA GLY A 76 -0.02 -8.84 14.86
C GLY A 76 -0.70 -8.49 13.54
N VAL A 77 -1.57 -7.49 13.51
CA VAL A 77 -2.19 -7.00 12.27
C VAL A 77 -1.17 -6.31 11.36
N LYS A 78 -0.23 -5.53 11.91
CA LYS A 78 0.65 -4.63 11.14
C LYS A 78 2.01 -5.23 10.73
N ALA A 79 2.55 -6.20 11.47
CA ALA A 79 3.94 -6.64 11.36
C ALA A 79 4.36 -7.08 9.95
N LEU A 80 3.59 -7.95 9.30
CA LEU A 80 3.99 -8.44 7.96
C LEU A 80 3.86 -7.38 6.88
N ALA A 81 2.88 -6.45 6.97
CA ALA A 81 2.79 -5.33 6.04
C ALA A 81 4.01 -4.41 6.17
N MET A 82 4.42 -4.07 7.40
CA MET A 82 5.65 -3.31 7.67
C MET A 82 6.89 -4.03 7.11
N THR A 83 6.96 -5.36 7.30
CA THR A 83 8.05 -6.18 6.79
C THR A 83 8.12 -6.16 5.26
N CYS A 84 6.99 -6.09 4.55
CA CYS A 84 6.98 -5.99 3.08
C CYS A 84 7.71 -4.72 2.59
N TRP A 85 7.57 -3.58 3.26
CA TRP A 85 8.29 -2.34 2.90
C TRP A 85 9.80 -2.48 3.08
N VAL A 86 10.23 -3.09 4.19
CA VAL A 86 11.65 -3.33 4.46
C VAL A 86 12.24 -4.32 3.46
N LEU A 87 11.52 -5.40 3.17
CA LEU A 87 11.95 -6.37 2.16
C LEU A 87 12.00 -5.76 0.75
N SER A 88 11.09 -4.84 0.43
CA SER A 88 11.13 -4.11 -0.86
C SER A 88 12.43 -3.32 -1.03
N ALA A 89 12.87 -2.61 0.02
CA ALA A 89 14.14 -1.89 0.03
C ALA A 89 15.34 -2.85 -0.14
N TRP A 90 15.29 -3.98 0.54
CA TRP A 90 16.35 -5.00 0.46
C TRP A 90 16.42 -5.64 -0.93
N VAL A 91 15.28 -6.03 -1.53
CA VAL A 91 15.20 -6.60 -2.87
C VAL A 91 15.67 -5.60 -3.92
N LEU A 92 15.29 -4.31 -3.78
CA LEU A 92 15.78 -3.24 -4.64
C LEU A 92 17.30 -3.07 -4.53
N GLY A 93 17.84 -3.15 -3.31
CA GLY A 93 19.28 -3.17 -3.08
C GLY A 93 19.98 -4.35 -3.77
N CYS A 94 19.40 -5.55 -3.71
CA CYS A 94 19.92 -6.73 -4.42
C CYS A 94 19.92 -6.53 -5.95
N LEU A 95 18.86 -5.94 -6.51
CA LEU A 95 18.81 -5.60 -7.93
C LEU A 95 19.88 -4.56 -8.30
N ALA A 96 19.97 -3.48 -7.53
CA ALA A 96 20.95 -2.42 -7.76
C ALA A 96 22.39 -2.91 -7.63
N TYR A 97 22.65 -3.88 -6.73
CA TYR A 97 23.94 -4.57 -6.67
C TYR A 97 24.28 -5.28 -7.98
N ARG A 98 23.31 -5.98 -8.58
CA ARG A 98 23.51 -6.68 -9.85
C ARG A 98 23.81 -5.72 -11.01
N ILE A 99 23.28 -4.52 -10.94
CA ILE A 99 23.42 -3.52 -11.99
C ILE A 99 24.69 -2.67 -11.79
N GLY A 100 24.95 -2.19 -10.58
CA GLY A 100 25.99 -1.19 -10.32
C GLY A 100 26.91 -1.46 -9.13
N GLY A 101 26.83 -2.67 -8.53
CA GLY A 101 27.68 -3.07 -7.41
C GLY A 101 27.20 -2.54 -6.06
N MET A 102 28.02 -2.73 -5.01
CA MET A 102 27.68 -2.46 -3.61
C MET A 102 27.20 -1.04 -3.36
N ARG A 103 27.84 -0.07 -4.00
CA ARG A 103 27.49 1.34 -3.84
C ARG A 103 26.06 1.62 -4.32
N SER A 104 25.70 1.09 -5.49
CA SER A 104 24.32 1.19 -5.99
C SER A 104 23.33 0.50 -5.06
N ALA A 105 23.69 -0.65 -4.47
CA ALA A 105 22.83 -1.35 -3.53
C ALA A 105 22.47 -0.50 -2.31
N VAL A 106 23.48 0.09 -1.67
CA VAL A 106 23.29 0.94 -0.48
C VAL A 106 22.47 2.20 -0.82
N PHE A 107 22.76 2.84 -1.97
CA PHE A 107 21.98 3.99 -2.41
C PHE A 107 20.52 3.63 -2.71
N ALA A 108 20.25 2.52 -3.40
CA ALA A 108 18.90 2.14 -3.79
C ALA A 108 18.04 1.79 -2.56
N GLY A 109 18.54 0.91 -1.69
CA GLY A 109 17.85 0.53 -0.46
C GLY A 109 17.65 1.71 0.50
N GLY A 110 18.70 2.51 0.71
CA GLY A 110 18.65 3.69 1.57
C GLY A 110 17.67 4.75 1.07
N LEU A 111 17.74 5.12 -0.21
CA LEU A 111 16.84 6.10 -0.80
C LEU A 111 15.38 5.66 -0.71
N PHE A 112 15.08 4.42 -1.12
CA PHE A 112 13.71 3.91 -1.07
C PHE A 112 13.16 3.91 0.36
N SER A 113 13.96 3.48 1.33
CA SER A 113 13.59 3.48 2.75
C SER A 113 13.31 4.87 3.31
N ALA A 114 13.98 5.89 2.77
CA ALA A 114 13.88 7.28 3.20
C ALA A 114 12.90 8.11 2.36
N THR A 115 12.16 7.50 1.42
CA THR A 115 11.04 8.16 0.74
C THR A 115 9.90 8.41 1.73
N LEU A 116 9.15 9.50 1.53
CA LEU A 116 7.96 9.75 2.35
C LEU A 116 6.93 8.64 2.22
N VAL A 117 6.77 8.06 1.02
CA VAL A 117 5.84 6.95 0.82
C VAL A 117 6.19 5.72 1.65
N SER A 118 7.47 5.32 1.68
CA SER A 118 7.92 4.22 2.55
C SER A 118 7.79 4.57 4.03
N GLY A 119 8.05 5.85 4.39
CA GLY A 119 7.93 6.35 5.75
C GLY A 119 6.50 6.30 6.30
N LEU A 120 5.55 6.85 5.57
CA LEU A 120 4.19 7.01 6.05
C LEU A 120 3.33 5.76 5.81
N LEU A 121 3.35 5.19 4.60
CA LEU A 121 2.60 3.96 4.31
C LEU A 121 3.23 2.73 4.97
N GLY A 122 4.51 2.79 5.33
CA GLY A 122 5.17 1.74 6.11
C GLY A 122 4.57 1.53 7.50
N LEU A 123 3.80 2.48 8.02
CA LEU A 123 3.09 2.39 9.30
C LEU A 123 1.63 1.91 9.15
N SER A 124 1.15 1.72 7.93
CA SER A 124 -0.22 1.35 7.61
C SER A 124 -0.30 0.00 6.90
N VAL A 125 -1.37 -0.75 7.16
CA VAL A 125 -1.65 -2.01 6.46
C VAL A 125 -2.48 -1.70 5.21
N THR A 126 -1.80 -1.68 4.08
CA THR A 126 -2.44 -1.44 2.78
C THR A 126 -2.02 -2.50 1.77
N THR A 127 -2.82 -2.67 0.72
CA THR A 127 -2.46 -3.53 -0.41
C THR A 127 -1.19 -3.07 -1.14
N ASP A 128 -0.75 -1.83 -0.89
CA ASP A 128 0.48 -1.28 -1.47
C ASP A 128 1.74 -1.92 -0.87
N ALA A 129 1.68 -2.42 0.36
CA ALA A 129 2.81 -3.09 1.00
C ALA A 129 3.24 -4.37 0.24
N PRO A 130 2.38 -5.40 0.09
CA PRO A 130 2.74 -6.57 -0.69
C PRO A 130 2.89 -6.27 -2.20
N LEU A 131 2.12 -5.34 -2.78
CA LEU A 131 2.30 -4.90 -4.16
C LEU A 131 3.74 -4.43 -4.40
N THR A 132 4.25 -3.55 -3.54
CA THR A 132 5.60 -2.98 -3.69
C THR A 132 6.69 -4.05 -3.57
N LEU A 133 6.51 -5.02 -2.66
CA LEU A 133 7.42 -6.15 -2.53
C LEU A 133 7.44 -7.01 -3.80
N PHE A 134 6.27 -7.42 -4.28
CA PHE A 134 6.18 -8.26 -5.48
C PHE A 134 6.55 -7.51 -6.75
N TRP A 135 6.39 -6.19 -6.78
CA TRP A 135 6.92 -5.34 -7.84
C TRP A 135 8.46 -5.36 -7.84
N ALA A 136 9.09 -5.14 -6.69
CA ALA A 136 10.55 -5.22 -6.56
C ALA A 136 11.09 -6.61 -6.91
N LEU A 137 10.41 -7.69 -6.47
CA LEU A 137 10.75 -9.07 -6.83
C LEU A 137 10.60 -9.31 -8.33
N SER A 138 9.54 -8.79 -8.97
CA SER A 138 9.37 -8.88 -10.43
C SER A 138 10.50 -8.16 -11.16
N MET A 139 10.92 -6.98 -10.70
CA MET A 139 12.09 -6.28 -11.24
C MET A 139 13.36 -7.14 -11.11
N LEU A 140 13.65 -7.68 -9.93
CA LEU A 140 14.86 -8.48 -9.70
C LEU A 140 14.85 -9.77 -10.53
N THR A 141 13.74 -10.51 -10.50
CA THR A 141 13.63 -11.82 -11.17
C THR A 141 13.66 -11.69 -12.69
N LEU A 142 12.99 -10.67 -13.26
CA LEU A 142 13.05 -10.37 -14.69
C LEU A 142 14.47 -9.99 -15.13
N TRP A 143 15.17 -9.14 -14.37
CA TRP A 143 16.57 -8.83 -14.65
C TRP A 143 17.43 -10.07 -14.67
N GLN A 144 17.31 -10.94 -13.66
CA GLN A 144 18.06 -12.19 -13.56
C GLN A 144 17.72 -13.16 -14.69
N ALA A 145 16.44 -13.32 -15.02
CA ALA A 145 15.96 -14.20 -16.08
C ALA A 145 16.51 -13.79 -17.45
N ALA A 146 16.49 -12.49 -17.75
CA ALA A 146 16.97 -11.95 -19.01
C ALA A 146 18.50 -12.06 -19.18
N HIS A 147 19.28 -12.08 -18.09
CA HIS A 147 20.74 -12.17 -18.12
C HIS A 147 21.28 -13.58 -17.82
N ALA A 148 20.43 -14.52 -17.43
CA ALA A 148 20.81 -15.92 -17.22
C ALA A 148 20.68 -16.74 -18.51
N SER A 149 21.21 -17.97 -18.51
CA SER A 149 21.09 -18.93 -19.61
C SER A 149 20.73 -20.32 -19.06
N GLY A 150 20.23 -21.19 -19.95
CA GLY A 150 19.90 -22.57 -19.61
C GLY A 150 18.89 -22.69 -18.44
N TYR A 151 18.99 -23.75 -17.66
CA TYR A 151 18.09 -24.04 -16.54
C TYR A 151 17.92 -22.87 -15.55
N ARG A 152 18.99 -22.12 -15.30
CA ARG A 152 18.91 -20.94 -14.42
C ARG A 152 17.98 -19.86 -14.95
N ALA A 153 17.96 -19.64 -16.26
CA ALA A 153 17.04 -18.68 -16.87
C ALA A 153 15.58 -19.14 -16.66
N THR A 154 15.29 -20.44 -16.87
CA THR A 154 13.97 -21.02 -16.65
C THR A 154 13.51 -20.82 -15.20
N CYS A 155 14.35 -21.12 -14.20
CA CYS A 155 14.02 -20.87 -12.79
C CYS A 155 13.67 -19.39 -12.51
N TRP A 156 14.45 -18.47 -13.10
CA TRP A 156 14.19 -17.04 -12.92
C TRP A 156 12.91 -16.56 -13.62
N TRP A 157 12.56 -17.14 -14.79
CA TRP A 157 11.30 -16.83 -15.46
C TRP A 157 10.10 -17.36 -14.67
N ILE A 158 10.21 -18.56 -14.05
CA ILE A 158 9.19 -19.07 -13.13
C ILE A 158 9.04 -18.14 -11.93
N ALA A 159 10.16 -17.73 -11.30
CA ALA A 159 10.14 -16.80 -10.18
C ALA A 159 9.54 -15.42 -10.56
N CYS A 160 9.78 -14.98 -11.80
CA CYS A 160 9.17 -13.75 -12.34
C CYS A 160 7.64 -13.90 -12.45
N GLY A 161 7.16 -15.03 -13.00
CA GLY A 161 5.72 -15.31 -13.09
C GLY A 161 5.05 -15.42 -11.72
N LEU A 162 5.69 -16.08 -10.75
CA LEU A 162 5.21 -16.15 -9.37
C LEU A 162 5.12 -14.75 -8.75
N SER A 163 6.18 -13.94 -8.88
CA SER A 163 6.21 -12.57 -8.34
C SER A 163 5.13 -11.70 -8.99
N PHE A 164 4.94 -11.79 -10.30
CA PHE A 164 3.91 -11.06 -11.03
C PHE A 164 2.51 -11.50 -10.60
N GLY A 165 2.22 -12.80 -10.56
CA GLY A 165 0.92 -13.33 -10.13
C GLY A 165 0.57 -12.92 -8.70
N LEU A 166 1.51 -13.03 -7.75
CA LEU A 166 1.33 -12.59 -6.36
C LEU A 166 1.18 -11.06 -6.28
N GLY A 167 1.84 -10.30 -7.14
CA GLY A 167 1.64 -8.86 -7.28
C GLY A 167 0.20 -8.53 -7.68
N VAL A 168 -0.37 -9.21 -8.67
CA VAL A 168 -1.78 -9.04 -9.08
C VAL A 168 -2.73 -9.47 -7.97
N LEU A 169 -2.45 -10.57 -7.26
CA LEU A 169 -3.20 -11.00 -6.07
C LEU A 169 -3.02 -10.07 -4.85
N SER A 170 -2.09 -9.13 -4.89
CA SER A 170 -1.96 -8.04 -3.91
C SER A 170 -2.82 -6.84 -4.29
N LYS A 171 -2.72 -6.40 -5.55
CA LYS A 171 -3.48 -5.27 -6.10
C LYS A 171 -3.47 -5.33 -7.63
N TYR A 172 -4.63 -5.16 -8.26
CA TYR A 172 -4.75 -5.27 -9.72
C TYR A 172 -3.90 -4.28 -10.53
N SER A 173 -3.48 -3.16 -9.91
CA SER A 173 -2.54 -2.23 -10.55
C SER A 173 -1.18 -2.88 -10.91
N ALA A 174 -0.84 -4.04 -10.33
CA ALA A 174 0.31 -4.85 -10.74
C ALA A 174 0.23 -5.31 -12.22
N LEU A 175 -0.93 -5.30 -12.85
CA LEU A 175 -1.05 -5.56 -14.29
C LEU A 175 -0.22 -4.59 -15.14
N ALA A 176 0.12 -3.40 -14.61
CA ALA A 176 1.07 -2.48 -15.24
C ALA A 176 2.46 -3.09 -15.48
N LEU A 177 2.86 -4.13 -14.72
CA LEU A 177 4.09 -4.89 -14.97
C LEU A 177 4.09 -5.57 -16.36
N GLY A 178 2.92 -5.91 -16.90
CA GLY A 178 2.79 -6.41 -18.26
C GLY A 178 3.28 -5.39 -19.28
N PHE A 179 2.90 -4.12 -19.13
CA PHE A 179 3.39 -3.02 -19.98
C PHE A 179 4.89 -2.77 -19.78
N SER A 180 5.40 -2.93 -18.55
CA SER A 180 6.84 -2.86 -18.26
C SER A 180 7.62 -3.95 -19.02
N ALA A 181 7.11 -5.19 -19.03
CA ALA A 181 7.71 -6.31 -19.73
C ALA A 181 7.69 -6.11 -21.25
N LEU A 182 6.57 -5.62 -21.81
CA LEU A 182 6.44 -5.29 -23.23
C LEU A 182 7.40 -4.17 -23.64
N TRP A 183 7.53 -3.12 -22.84
CA TRP A 183 8.51 -2.04 -23.07
C TRP A 183 9.93 -2.61 -23.14
N LEU A 184 10.33 -3.42 -22.17
CA LEU A 184 11.67 -4.01 -22.12
C LEU A 184 11.92 -4.98 -23.29
N LEU A 185 10.90 -5.73 -23.71
CA LEU A 185 10.96 -6.58 -24.90
C LEU A 185 11.20 -5.73 -26.18
N ALA A 186 10.48 -4.62 -26.32
CA ALA A 186 10.65 -3.71 -27.46
C ALA A 186 12.05 -3.05 -27.50
N MET A 187 12.59 -2.73 -26.32
CA MET A 187 13.94 -2.14 -26.18
C MET A 187 15.08 -3.17 -26.21
N ALA A 188 14.77 -4.46 -26.22
CA ALA A 188 15.79 -5.51 -26.24
C ALA A 188 16.47 -5.60 -27.62
N PRO A 189 17.79 -5.92 -27.69
CA PRO A 189 18.48 -6.20 -28.92
C PRO A 189 17.80 -7.33 -29.73
N ALA A 190 17.74 -7.21 -31.05
CA ALA A 190 17.03 -8.14 -31.93
C ALA A 190 17.40 -9.61 -31.69
N GLY A 191 18.67 -9.92 -31.49
CA GLY A 191 19.15 -11.28 -31.23
C GLY A 191 18.70 -11.87 -29.86
N GLN A 192 18.19 -11.04 -28.94
CA GLN A 192 17.71 -11.48 -27.61
C GLN A 192 16.18 -11.49 -27.49
N ARG A 193 15.46 -10.82 -28.39
CA ARG A 193 13.99 -10.65 -28.31
C ARG A 193 13.25 -11.97 -28.23
N ARG A 194 13.60 -12.95 -29.11
CA ARG A 194 12.94 -14.27 -29.09
C ARG A 194 13.09 -14.97 -27.74
N ARG A 195 14.29 -14.95 -27.15
CA ARG A 195 14.56 -15.57 -25.85
C ARG A 195 13.78 -14.89 -24.73
N ILE A 196 13.74 -13.57 -24.70
CA ILE A 196 13.01 -12.78 -23.72
C ILE A 196 11.51 -12.98 -23.88
N PHE A 197 11.01 -13.04 -25.11
CA PHE A 197 9.59 -13.31 -25.41
C PHE A 197 9.15 -14.70 -24.92
N LEU A 198 9.90 -15.76 -25.25
CA LEU A 198 9.58 -17.11 -24.82
C LEU A 198 9.65 -17.26 -23.29
N GLY A 199 10.63 -16.63 -22.65
CA GLY A 199 10.73 -16.60 -21.19
C GLY A 199 9.58 -15.79 -20.56
N GLY A 200 9.21 -14.67 -21.15
CA GLY A 200 8.05 -13.88 -20.74
C GLY A 200 6.74 -14.67 -20.86
N LEU A 201 6.59 -15.47 -21.93
CA LEU A 201 5.43 -16.36 -22.08
C LEU A 201 5.35 -17.39 -20.94
N LEU A 202 6.50 -18.03 -20.59
CA LEU A 202 6.55 -18.92 -19.43
C LEU A 202 6.15 -18.19 -18.15
N ALA A 203 6.65 -16.98 -17.92
CA ALA A 203 6.26 -16.18 -16.74
C ALA A 203 4.75 -15.87 -16.75
N CYS A 204 4.16 -15.55 -17.89
CA CYS A 204 2.71 -15.34 -18.02
C CYS A 204 1.92 -16.61 -17.68
N VAL A 205 2.33 -17.78 -18.17
CA VAL A 205 1.68 -19.06 -17.86
C VAL A 205 1.71 -19.33 -16.35
N VAL A 206 2.86 -19.13 -15.71
CA VAL A 206 3.00 -19.28 -14.25
C VAL A 206 2.12 -18.27 -13.50
N ALA A 207 2.09 -17.01 -13.94
CA ALA A 207 1.25 -15.98 -13.32
C ALA A 207 -0.24 -16.33 -13.43
N VAL A 208 -0.70 -16.78 -14.60
CA VAL A 208 -2.09 -17.25 -14.79
C VAL A 208 -2.40 -18.40 -13.84
N TRP A 209 -1.49 -19.39 -13.73
CA TRP A 209 -1.67 -20.50 -12.81
C TRP A 209 -1.82 -20.04 -11.34
N VAL A 210 -1.03 -19.07 -10.90
CA VAL A 210 -1.16 -18.44 -9.55
C VAL A 210 -2.52 -17.73 -9.38
N LEU A 211 -3.06 -17.16 -10.45
CA LEU A 211 -4.33 -16.44 -10.44
C LEU A 211 -5.57 -17.36 -10.48
N LEU A 212 -5.44 -18.61 -10.92
CA LEU A 212 -6.58 -19.53 -11.13
C LEU A 212 -7.53 -19.63 -9.92
N PRO A 213 -7.05 -19.81 -8.67
CA PRO A 213 -7.96 -19.93 -7.53
C PRO A 213 -8.79 -18.65 -7.31
N HIS A 214 -8.17 -17.48 -7.50
CA HIS A 214 -8.83 -16.18 -7.38
C HIS A 214 -9.86 -15.95 -8.51
N LEU A 215 -9.52 -16.34 -9.73
CA LEU A 215 -10.44 -16.28 -10.86
C LEU A 215 -11.64 -17.20 -10.64
N ALA A 216 -11.41 -18.44 -10.21
CA ALA A 216 -12.48 -19.40 -9.88
C ALA A 216 -13.39 -18.86 -8.76
N TRP A 217 -12.80 -18.26 -7.72
CA TRP A 217 -13.57 -17.62 -6.65
C TRP A 217 -14.44 -16.46 -7.17
N ASN A 218 -13.89 -15.58 -8.01
CA ASN A 218 -14.64 -14.47 -8.61
C ASN A 218 -15.80 -14.98 -9.48
N MET A 219 -15.56 -16.02 -10.30
CA MET A 219 -16.62 -16.65 -11.11
C MET A 219 -17.74 -17.20 -10.24
N ALA A 220 -17.41 -17.92 -9.16
CA ALA A 220 -18.38 -18.49 -8.24
C ALA A 220 -19.18 -17.43 -7.44
N ASN A 221 -18.63 -16.23 -7.26
CA ASN A 221 -19.23 -15.14 -6.50
C ASN A 221 -19.73 -13.97 -7.38
N GLN A 222 -19.94 -14.16 -8.69
CA GLN A 222 -20.46 -13.14 -9.62
C GLN A 222 -19.55 -11.91 -9.78
N TRP A 223 -18.23 -12.09 -9.71
CA TRP A 223 -17.22 -11.08 -9.97
C TRP A 223 -17.25 -9.81 -9.07
N PRO A 224 -17.47 -9.91 -7.76
CA PRO A 224 -17.66 -8.73 -6.90
C PRO A 224 -16.43 -7.82 -6.90
N THR A 225 -15.21 -8.37 -6.91
CA THR A 225 -13.97 -7.59 -6.90
C THR A 225 -13.78 -6.81 -8.20
N ALA A 226 -14.15 -7.39 -9.34
CA ALA A 226 -14.05 -6.74 -10.63
C ALA A 226 -15.14 -5.66 -10.79
N GLN A 227 -16.38 -5.95 -10.39
CA GLN A 227 -17.49 -4.99 -10.41
C GLN A 227 -17.16 -3.76 -9.56
N HIS A 228 -16.75 -3.95 -8.30
CA HIS A 228 -16.36 -2.84 -7.42
C HIS A 228 -15.18 -2.02 -7.99
N THR A 229 -14.21 -2.68 -8.63
CA THR A 229 -13.10 -1.97 -9.28
C THR A 229 -13.57 -1.14 -10.46
N LEU A 230 -14.50 -1.67 -11.28
CA LEU A 230 -15.10 -0.95 -12.40
C LEU A 230 -15.97 0.22 -11.92
N GLU A 231 -16.75 0.03 -10.86
CA GLU A 231 -17.59 1.08 -10.27
C GLU A 231 -16.75 2.28 -9.82
N ILE A 232 -15.67 2.07 -9.07
CA ILE A 232 -14.76 3.14 -8.67
C ILE A 232 -14.15 3.85 -9.88
N THR A 233 -13.89 3.10 -10.97
CA THR A 233 -13.25 3.66 -12.16
C THR A 233 -14.24 4.42 -13.04
N VAL A 234 -15.51 3.95 -13.16
CA VAL A 234 -16.49 4.45 -14.13
C VAL A 234 -17.53 5.39 -13.50
N GLN A 235 -18.05 5.10 -12.30
CA GLN A 235 -19.12 5.91 -11.69
C GLN A 235 -18.66 7.32 -11.30
N GLU A 236 -17.41 7.47 -10.85
CA GLU A 236 -16.87 8.81 -10.62
C GLU A 236 -16.68 9.60 -11.93
N THR A 237 -16.53 8.91 -13.07
CA THR A 237 -16.37 9.55 -14.39
C THR A 237 -17.68 10.23 -14.85
N GLY A 238 -18.84 9.60 -14.62
CA GLY A 238 -20.14 10.14 -15.01
C GLY A 238 -20.51 11.43 -14.28
N SER A 239 -20.10 11.58 -13.03
CA SER A 239 -20.38 12.77 -12.22
C SER A 239 -19.47 13.98 -12.52
N THR A 240 -18.26 13.74 -13.05
CA THR A 240 -17.27 14.79 -13.34
C THR A 240 -17.39 15.35 -14.76
N VAL A 241 -17.72 14.53 -15.73
CA VAL A 241 -17.83 14.93 -17.16
C VAL A 241 -19.19 15.58 -17.47
N ALA A 242 -20.25 15.24 -16.73
CA ALA A 242 -21.61 15.72 -16.99
C ALA A 242 -21.92 17.13 -16.47
N GLN A 243 -21.01 17.81 -15.76
CA GLN A 243 -21.29 19.13 -15.17
C GLN A 243 -20.55 20.27 -15.90
N GLY A 244 -21.09 20.77 -17.01
CA GLY A 244 -20.96 22.13 -17.53
C GLY A 244 -19.51 22.70 -17.71
N ALA A 245 -19.41 23.99 -18.06
CA ALA A 245 -18.19 24.73 -18.43
C ALA A 245 -17.02 24.77 -17.40
N GLY A 246 -17.14 24.09 -16.25
CA GLY A 246 -16.07 23.92 -15.25
C GLY A 246 -15.39 22.55 -15.27
N GLY A 247 -15.87 21.57 -16.05
CA GLY A 247 -15.40 20.18 -16.02
C GLY A 247 -13.90 20.02 -16.33
N TRP A 248 -13.39 20.68 -17.37
CA TRP A 248 -11.98 20.60 -17.77
C TRP A 248 -11.02 21.15 -16.71
N ARG A 249 -11.42 22.20 -15.95
CA ARG A 249 -10.60 22.73 -14.85
C ARG A 249 -10.43 21.71 -13.72
N ARG A 250 -11.48 20.97 -13.38
CA ARG A 250 -11.42 19.89 -12.37
C ARG A 250 -10.52 18.76 -12.84
N VAL A 251 -10.66 18.33 -14.10
CA VAL A 251 -9.81 17.29 -14.71
C VAL A 251 -8.34 17.70 -14.64
N LEU A 252 -8.00 18.92 -15.06
CA LEU A 252 -6.63 19.41 -14.99
C LEU A 252 -6.13 19.54 -13.55
N ALA A 253 -6.97 20.01 -12.63
CA ALA A 253 -6.63 20.11 -11.20
C ALA A 253 -6.34 18.73 -10.61
N SER A 254 -7.17 17.71 -10.87
CA SER A 254 -6.96 16.33 -10.41
C SER A 254 -5.68 15.74 -10.99
N GLY A 255 -5.42 15.93 -12.30
CA GLY A 255 -4.18 15.51 -12.94
C GLY A 255 -2.95 16.20 -12.35
N PHE A 256 -3.05 17.52 -12.04
CA PHE A 256 -1.99 18.26 -11.39
C PHE A 256 -1.76 17.79 -9.94
N GLU A 257 -2.82 17.66 -9.13
CA GLU A 257 -2.75 17.14 -7.76
C GLU A 257 -2.06 15.76 -7.71
N PHE A 258 -2.49 14.86 -8.60
CA PHE A 258 -1.88 13.55 -8.70
C PHE A 258 -0.41 13.63 -9.05
N SER A 259 -0.05 14.36 -10.12
CA SER A 259 1.33 14.49 -10.59
C SER A 259 2.24 15.16 -9.56
N PHE A 260 1.79 16.25 -8.96
CA PHE A 260 2.50 16.93 -7.89
C PHE A 260 2.65 16.05 -6.65
N GLY A 261 1.59 15.31 -6.30
CA GLY A 261 1.61 14.31 -5.23
C GLY A 261 2.70 13.25 -5.44
N GLN A 262 2.93 12.79 -6.68
CA GLN A 262 4.01 11.83 -6.98
C GLN A 262 5.39 12.43 -6.69
N LEU A 263 5.59 13.71 -6.93
CA LEU A 263 6.84 14.39 -6.58
C LEU A 263 7.02 14.49 -5.06
N LEU A 264 5.95 14.78 -4.34
CA LEU A 264 5.97 14.91 -2.87
C LEU A 264 6.27 13.58 -2.16
N ILE A 265 5.68 12.47 -2.59
CA ILE A 265 5.85 11.18 -1.91
C ILE A 265 7.27 10.61 -2.05
N LEU A 266 8.04 11.06 -3.03
CA LEU A 266 9.48 10.73 -3.13
C LEU A 266 10.27 11.35 -1.98
N GLY A 267 9.86 12.51 -1.51
CA GLY A 267 10.45 13.17 -0.33
C GLY A 267 11.82 13.81 -0.58
N PRO A 268 12.37 14.49 0.45
CA PRO A 268 13.60 15.25 0.32
C PRO A 268 14.84 14.38 0.00
N SER A 269 14.86 13.12 0.44
CA SER A 269 15.97 12.21 0.18
C SER A 269 16.27 12.06 -1.32
N VAL A 270 15.24 11.84 -2.10
CA VAL A 270 15.33 11.65 -3.56
C VAL A 270 15.74 12.95 -4.25
N TRP A 271 15.12 14.07 -3.89
CA TRP A 271 15.38 15.37 -4.49
C TRP A 271 16.76 15.92 -4.17
N LEU A 272 17.27 15.73 -2.95
CA LEU A 272 18.64 16.12 -2.59
C LEU A 272 19.68 15.33 -3.37
N VAL A 273 19.51 14.01 -3.48
CA VAL A 273 20.43 13.19 -4.26
C VAL A 273 20.36 13.55 -5.73
N TRP A 274 19.17 13.72 -6.31
CA TRP A 274 19.02 14.18 -7.69
C TRP A 274 19.73 15.52 -7.92
N PHE A 275 19.54 16.51 -7.04
CA PHE A 275 20.16 17.84 -7.15
C PHE A 275 21.69 17.75 -7.09
N TRP A 276 22.27 16.96 -6.19
CA TRP A 276 23.72 16.81 -6.10
C TRP A 276 24.31 16.08 -7.32
N LEU A 277 23.60 15.12 -7.87
CA LEU A 277 24.02 14.43 -9.10
C LEU A 277 23.97 15.38 -10.30
N TRP A 278 22.89 16.14 -10.44
CA TRP A 278 22.75 17.13 -11.49
C TRP A 278 23.86 18.20 -11.44
N ARG A 279 24.15 18.76 -10.25
CA ARG A 279 25.26 19.69 -10.08
C ARG A 279 26.59 19.07 -10.46
N LYS A 280 26.88 17.89 -9.90
CA LYS A 280 28.15 17.21 -10.18
C LYS A 280 28.36 16.95 -11.66
N GLN A 281 27.32 16.45 -12.35
CA GLN A 281 27.40 16.22 -13.79
C GLN A 281 27.69 17.52 -14.58
N ARG A 282 27.05 18.63 -14.17
CA ARG A 282 27.33 19.95 -14.81
C ARG A 282 28.78 20.42 -14.57
N ASP A 283 29.28 20.24 -13.37
CA ASP A 283 30.65 20.64 -13.02
C ASP A 283 31.65 19.78 -13.78
N ASP A 284 31.45 18.46 -13.83
CA ASP A 284 32.31 17.54 -14.60
C ASP A 284 32.27 17.88 -16.12
N SER A 285 31.10 18.22 -16.68
CA SER A 285 30.96 18.63 -18.08
C SER A 285 31.69 19.95 -18.42
N ARG A 286 31.67 20.91 -17.49
CA ARG A 286 32.39 22.19 -17.67
C ARG A 286 33.90 22.01 -17.65
N HIS A 287 34.40 21.13 -16.78
CA HIS A 287 35.84 20.83 -16.71
C HIS A 287 36.31 19.98 -17.92
N SER A 288 35.48 19.05 -18.39
CA SER A 288 35.77 18.24 -19.58
C SER A 288 35.78 19.08 -20.86
N GLY A 289 34.89 20.08 -20.98
CA GLY A 289 34.91 21.03 -22.13
C GLY A 289 36.17 21.88 -22.18
N ALA A 290 36.87 22.08 -21.06
CA ALA A 290 38.19 22.76 -21.03
C ALA A 290 39.36 21.80 -21.32
N LEU A 291 39.20 20.49 -21.22
CA LEU A 291 40.24 19.46 -21.39
C LEU A 291 40.09 18.65 -22.71
N SER A 292 38.96 18.75 -23.41
CA SER A 292 38.66 17.92 -24.58
C SER A 292 39.32 18.35 -25.88
N ALA A 293 40.36 19.21 -25.84
CA ALA A 293 41.25 19.42 -26.98
C ALA A 293 42.27 18.28 -27.17
N GLY A 294 42.29 17.22 -26.39
CA GLY A 294 43.39 16.28 -26.48
C GLY A 294 43.31 14.86 -25.95
N LEU A 295 42.20 14.31 -25.50
CA LEU A 295 42.19 12.91 -25.03
C LEU A 295 40.90 12.16 -25.43
N THR A 296 41.11 11.07 -26.13
CA THR A 296 40.17 10.12 -26.75
C THR A 296 39.33 9.31 -25.77
N GLU A 297 38.13 9.00 -26.25
CA GLU A 297 37.01 8.19 -25.73
C GLU A 297 37.32 6.73 -25.30
N GLU A 298 38.33 6.40 -24.55
CA GLU A 298 38.59 4.96 -24.26
C GLU A 298 37.93 4.36 -23.01
N ASN A 299 37.40 5.14 -22.06
CA ASN A 299 36.92 4.59 -20.81
C ASN A 299 35.38 4.59 -20.59
N GLY A 300 34.62 5.17 -21.53
CA GLY A 300 33.14 5.21 -21.45
C GLY A 300 32.43 3.99 -22.02
N HIS A 301 33.02 3.33 -23.00
CA HIS A 301 32.37 2.26 -23.77
C HIS A 301 32.52 0.85 -23.18
N ALA A 302 33.46 0.58 -22.29
CA ALA A 302 33.70 -0.76 -21.75
C ALA A 302 32.61 -1.25 -20.75
N LEU A 303 31.86 -0.35 -20.15
CA LEU A 303 30.78 -0.70 -19.20
C LEU A 303 29.39 -0.84 -19.85
N THR A 304 29.23 -0.36 -21.10
CA THR A 304 27.92 -0.35 -21.78
C THR A 304 27.69 -1.51 -22.73
N ALA A 305 28.74 -2.17 -23.20
CA ALA A 305 28.68 -3.14 -24.32
C ALA A 305 28.06 -4.51 -23.99
N SER A 306 27.75 -4.83 -22.70
CA SER A 306 27.23 -6.15 -22.32
C SER A 306 25.87 -6.15 -21.65
N ARG A 307 25.19 -5.01 -21.51
CA ARG A 307 23.91 -4.93 -20.82
C ARG A 307 22.74 -4.89 -21.81
N LEU A 308 21.69 -5.70 -21.54
CA LEU A 308 20.47 -5.72 -22.35
C LEU A 308 19.75 -4.36 -22.32
N TRP A 309 19.75 -3.71 -21.16
CA TRP A 309 19.11 -2.41 -20.93
C TRP A 309 20.00 -1.50 -20.07
N SER A 310 19.94 -0.19 -20.35
CA SER A 310 20.53 0.79 -19.46
C SER A 310 19.76 0.86 -18.12
N PRO A 311 20.39 1.28 -17.00
CA PRO A 311 19.70 1.48 -15.73
C PRO A 311 18.50 2.43 -15.87
N LEU A 312 18.62 3.48 -16.68
CA LEU A 312 17.52 4.43 -16.95
C LEU A 312 16.37 3.77 -17.71
N THR A 313 16.65 3.04 -18.80
CA THR A 313 15.62 2.32 -19.56
C THR A 313 14.86 1.35 -18.67
N TYR A 314 15.58 0.61 -17.82
CA TYR A 314 14.98 -0.33 -16.88
C TYR A 314 14.12 0.36 -15.84
N ALA A 315 14.61 1.44 -15.26
CA ALA A 315 13.86 2.23 -14.28
C ALA A 315 12.57 2.84 -14.87
N LEU A 316 12.67 3.43 -16.08
CA LEU A 316 11.52 4.00 -16.78
C LEU A 316 10.46 2.95 -17.10
N ALA A 317 10.87 1.76 -17.54
CA ALA A 317 9.94 0.67 -17.84
C ALA A 317 9.10 0.25 -16.63
N PHE A 318 9.64 0.35 -15.41
CA PHE A 318 8.90 0.01 -14.17
C PHE A 318 8.22 1.21 -13.47
N SER A 319 8.53 2.43 -13.89
CA SER A 319 7.92 3.64 -13.31
C SER A 319 6.83 4.24 -14.20
N CYS A 320 7.08 4.37 -15.52
CA CYS A 320 6.17 5.07 -16.41
C CYS A 320 4.80 4.39 -16.60
N PRO A 321 4.68 3.06 -16.76
CA PRO A 321 3.36 2.45 -16.95
C PRO A 321 2.41 2.66 -15.78
N ILE A 322 2.89 2.50 -14.54
CA ILE A 322 2.06 2.70 -13.35
C ILE A 322 1.71 4.18 -13.12
N LEU A 323 2.64 5.09 -13.45
CA LEU A 323 2.37 6.53 -13.45
C LEU A 323 1.32 6.90 -14.49
N ALA A 324 1.42 6.35 -15.70
CA ALA A 324 0.47 6.60 -16.76
C ALA A 324 -0.93 6.11 -16.38
N LEU A 325 -1.07 4.91 -15.80
CA LEU A 325 -2.35 4.41 -15.31
C LEU A 325 -2.95 5.32 -14.23
N GLY A 326 -2.14 5.75 -13.26
CA GLY A 326 -2.57 6.68 -12.22
C GLY A 326 -2.99 8.04 -12.78
N LEU A 327 -2.27 8.57 -13.76
CA LEU A 327 -2.60 9.84 -14.42
C LEU A 327 -3.87 9.72 -15.27
N ILE A 328 -4.02 8.64 -16.05
CA ILE A 328 -5.25 8.37 -16.80
C ILE A 328 -6.45 8.34 -15.86
N GLN A 329 -6.32 7.65 -14.72
CA GLN A 329 -7.38 7.63 -13.71
C GLN A 329 -7.64 9.02 -13.12
N ALA A 330 -6.60 9.80 -12.80
CA ALA A 330 -6.74 11.16 -12.28
C ALA A 330 -7.42 12.11 -13.27
N LEU A 331 -7.21 11.92 -14.57
CA LEU A 331 -7.85 12.71 -15.62
C LEU A 331 -9.32 12.28 -15.85
N ASN A 332 -9.65 11.01 -15.62
CA ASN A 332 -11.00 10.50 -15.79
C ASN A 332 -11.88 10.71 -14.53
N SER A 333 -11.28 10.58 -13.35
CA SER A 333 -11.96 10.75 -12.07
C SER A 333 -10.97 11.22 -10.99
N LYS A 334 -11.06 10.71 -9.78
CA LYS A 334 -10.11 10.97 -8.70
C LYS A 334 -9.13 9.81 -8.56
N ALA A 335 -7.82 10.08 -8.62
CA ALA A 335 -6.79 9.11 -8.26
C ALA A 335 -6.13 9.48 -6.93
N LEU A 336 -5.96 8.50 -6.06
CA LEU A 336 -5.21 8.69 -4.83
C LEU A 336 -3.71 8.67 -5.13
N ILE A 337 -2.94 9.49 -4.42
CA ILE A 337 -1.49 9.64 -4.60
C ILE A 337 -0.75 8.28 -4.46
N ASN A 338 -1.22 7.40 -3.59
CA ASN A 338 -0.62 6.08 -3.36
C ASN A 338 -0.85 5.05 -4.49
N TRP A 339 -1.63 5.37 -5.53
CA TRP A 339 -1.90 4.40 -6.60
C TRP A 339 -0.69 4.07 -7.46
N SER A 340 0.29 4.97 -7.53
CA SER A 340 1.53 4.77 -8.30
C SER A 340 2.78 4.57 -7.44
N VAL A 341 2.62 4.17 -6.19
CA VAL A 341 3.72 3.92 -5.24
C VAL A 341 4.90 3.12 -5.81
N PRO A 342 4.69 2.02 -6.60
CA PRO A 342 5.80 1.24 -7.11
C PRO A 342 6.76 2.01 -8.03
N MET A 343 6.36 3.17 -8.58
CA MET A 343 7.25 4.01 -9.40
C MET A 343 8.50 4.45 -8.65
N ALA A 344 8.40 4.61 -7.32
CA ALA A 344 9.52 5.01 -6.48
C ALA A 344 10.69 4.01 -6.52
N LEU A 345 10.40 2.70 -6.74
CA LEU A 345 11.43 1.67 -6.90
C LEU A 345 12.32 1.96 -8.13
N GLY A 346 11.70 2.27 -9.27
CA GLY A 346 12.44 2.60 -10.49
C GLY A 346 13.25 3.88 -10.35
N VAL A 347 12.66 4.93 -9.77
CA VAL A 347 13.35 6.22 -9.54
C VAL A 347 14.56 6.03 -8.61
N CYS A 348 14.40 5.32 -7.49
CA CYS A 348 15.50 5.04 -6.56
C CYS A 348 16.59 4.17 -7.19
N LEU A 349 16.22 3.18 -8.02
CA LEU A 349 17.17 2.36 -8.76
C LEU A 349 18.03 3.19 -9.72
N TRP A 350 17.39 4.04 -10.52
CA TRP A 350 18.10 4.91 -11.47
C TRP A 350 19.05 5.85 -10.76
N LEU A 351 18.58 6.58 -9.74
CA LEU A 351 19.41 7.52 -8.99
C LEU A 351 20.58 6.80 -8.29
N ALA A 352 20.37 5.61 -7.78
CA ALA A 352 21.41 4.82 -7.15
C ALA A 352 22.51 4.40 -8.13
N CYS A 353 22.14 3.96 -9.33
CA CYS A 353 23.10 3.64 -10.37
C CYS A 353 23.86 4.89 -10.85
N TRP A 354 23.17 6.01 -11.01
CA TRP A 354 23.76 7.30 -11.38
C TRP A 354 24.71 7.81 -10.29
N ALA A 355 24.30 7.74 -9.01
CA ALA A 355 25.15 8.10 -7.86
C ALA A 355 26.42 7.24 -7.77
N SER A 356 26.31 5.94 -8.09
CA SER A 356 27.46 5.05 -8.16
C SER A 356 28.40 5.41 -9.29
N ALA A 357 27.89 5.69 -10.49
CA ALA A 357 28.66 6.09 -11.66
C ALA A 357 29.45 7.39 -11.42
N LEU A 358 28.80 8.39 -10.85
CA LEU A 358 29.43 9.67 -10.50
C LEU A 358 30.21 9.64 -9.16
N ARG A 359 30.29 8.49 -8.48
CA ARG A 359 30.95 8.35 -7.18
C ARG A 359 30.49 9.37 -6.15
N LEU A 360 29.17 9.61 -6.04
CA LEU A 360 28.60 10.50 -5.03
C LEU A 360 28.93 9.99 -3.62
N SER A 361 29.35 10.84 -2.69
CA SER A 361 29.81 10.41 -1.35
C SER A 361 28.68 9.75 -0.54
N LEU A 362 29.02 8.73 0.24
CA LEU A 362 28.08 8.09 1.17
C LEU A 362 27.60 9.06 2.25
N THR A 363 28.41 10.03 2.65
CA THR A 363 28.01 11.09 3.59
C THR A 363 26.80 11.87 3.06
N ARG A 364 26.77 12.22 1.75
CA ARG A 364 25.61 12.87 1.13
C ARG A 364 24.38 11.97 1.16
N LEU A 365 24.54 10.66 0.94
CA LEU A 365 23.42 9.71 1.08
C LEU A 365 22.87 9.71 2.52
N VAL A 366 23.75 9.65 3.52
CA VAL A 366 23.33 9.67 4.94
C VAL A 366 22.54 10.93 5.25
N TRP A 367 23.02 12.11 4.80
CA TRP A 367 22.29 13.37 4.99
C TRP A 367 20.93 13.36 4.28
N ALA A 368 20.87 12.89 3.03
CA ALA A 368 19.64 12.82 2.28
C ALA A 368 18.62 11.86 2.94
N CYS A 369 19.07 10.65 3.30
CA CYS A 369 18.22 9.68 4.00
C CYS A 369 17.77 10.21 5.37
N GLY A 370 18.69 10.84 6.13
CA GLY A 370 18.36 11.49 7.40
C GLY A 370 17.26 12.53 7.24
N ALA A 371 17.35 13.40 6.23
CA ALA A 371 16.30 14.40 5.96
C ALA A 371 14.95 13.76 5.65
N GLY A 372 14.92 12.67 4.86
CA GLY A 372 13.68 11.95 4.54
C GLY A 372 13.08 11.27 5.76
N LEU A 373 13.90 10.57 6.56
CA LEU A 373 13.45 9.89 7.78
C LEU A 373 12.96 10.87 8.85
N VAL A 374 13.68 11.98 9.05
CA VAL A 374 13.27 13.03 9.99
C VAL A 374 11.94 13.65 9.56
N LEU A 375 11.76 13.95 8.27
CA LEU A 375 10.51 14.52 7.79
C LEU A 375 9.36 13.52 7.90
N SER A 376 9.56 12.25 7.56
CA SER A 376 8.51 11.23 7.71
C SER A 376 8.13 11.01 9.17
N GLY A 377 9.11 10.94 10.07
CA GLY A 377 8.88 10.85 11.51
C GLY A 377 8.16 12.08 12.07
N PHE A 378 8.57 13.28 11.68
CA PHE A 378 7.88 14.53 12.05
C PHE A 378 6.43 14.55 11.61
N ILE A 379 6.13 14.15 10.36
CA ILE A 379 4.75 14.07 9.85
C ILE A 379 3.96 13.02 10.64
N ALA A 380 4.56 11.83 10.87
CA ALA A 380 3.92 10.73 11.59
C ALA A 380 3.59 11.09 13.05
N THR A 381 4.38 11.94 13.69
CA THR A 381 4.20 12.33 15.11
C THR A 381 3.70 13.77 15.29
N SER A 382 3.30 14.45 14.22
CA SER A 382 2.96 15.88 14.27
C SER A 382 1.79 16.22 15.20
N GLY A 383 0.82 15.32 15.36
CA GLY A 383 -0.27 15.46 16.33
C GLY A 383 0.23 15.37 17.76
N ASP A 384 1.08 14.38 18.02
CA ASP A 384 1.65 14.11 19.35
C ASP A 384 2.64 15.22 19.78
N ILE A 385 3.46 15.72 18.85
CA ILE A 385 4.36 16.85 19.10
C ILE A 385 3.57 18.07 19.57
N LYS A 386 2.45 18.40 18.95
CA LYS A 386 1.61 19.54 19.37
C LYS A 386 1.03 19.34 20.77
N GLN A 387 0.65 18.12 21.12
CA GLN A 387 0.20 17.79 22.46
C GLN A 387 1.37 17.95 23.48
N TRP A 388 2.54 17.43 23.17
CA TRP A 388 3.72 17.57 24.04
C TRP A 388 4.15 19.01 24.23
N MET A 389 3.95 19.85 23.22
CA MET A 389 4.19 21.30 23.32
C MET A 389 3.07 22.08 24.06
N GLY A 390 2.01 21.40 24.52
CA GLY A 390 0.87 22.02 25.17
C GLY A 390 -0.02 22.84 24.25
N LEU A 391 0.15 22.73 22.92
CA LEU A 391 -0.65 23.46 21.93
C LEU A 391 -2.03 22.82 21.72
N THR A 392 -2.19 21.56 22.06
CA THR A 392 -3.46 20.81 22.04
C THR A 392 -3.53 19.89 23.26
N THR A 393 -4.73 19.60 23.77
CA THR A 393 -4.91 18.66 24.89
C THR A 393 -4.86 17.21 24.44
N GLN A 394 -5.19 16.96 23.16
CA GLN A 394 -5.21 15.65 22.54
C GLN A 394 -4.64 15.74 21.12
N PRO A 395 -3.90 14.71 20.62
CA PRO A 395 -3.29 14.72 19.28
C PRO A 395 -4.32 14.96 18.16
N HIS A 396 -5.50 14.35 18.24
CA HIS A 396 -6.55 14.42 17.21
C HIS A 396 -7.17 15.81 17.04
N GLN A 397 -6.99 16.73 17.99
CA GLN A 397 -7.41 18.12 17.87
C GLN A 397 -6.54 18.89 16.84
N SER A 398 -5.34 18.40 16.58
CA SER A 398 -4.48 18.96 15.55
C SER A 398 -5.00 18.56 14.15
N LYS A 399 -5.15 19.55 13.26
CA LYS A 399 -5.41 19.31 11.84
C LYS A 399 -4.24 18.58 11.14
N TRP A 400 -3.06 18.57 11.76
CA TRP A 400 -1.84 17.91 11.25
C TRP A 400 -1.73 16.45 11.70
N ASP A 401 -2.60 15.98 12.60
CA ASP A 401 -2.63 14.57 12.98
C ASP A 401 -3.16 13.71 11.83
N ILE A 402 -2.24 13.08 11.11
CA ILE A 402 -2.56 12.17 9.99
C ILE A 402 -3.28 10.90 10.47
N TRP A 403 -3.14 10.55 11.75
CA TRP A 403 -3.77 9.39 12.38
C TRP A 403 -5.12 9.69 13.03
N GLY A 404 -5.61 10.92 12.93
CA GLY A 404 -6.82 11.36 13.62
C GLY A 404 -8.08 10.54 13.31
N ARG A 405 -8.13 9.83 12.16
CA ARG A 405 -9.20 8.89 11.81
C ARG A 405 -9.04 7.51 12.45
N MET A 406 -7.86 7.17 12.95
CA MET A 406 -7.55 5.90 13.61
C MET A 406 -7.69 6.00 15.13
N ARG A 407 -7.60 7.21 15.68
CA ARG A 407 -7.66 7.46 17.12
C ARG A 407 -9.10 7.51 17.62
N GLY A 408 -9.31 7.08 18.85
CA GLY A 408 -10.58 7.18 19.56
C GLY A 408 -11.51 5.96 19.44
N TRP A 409 -11.36 5.13 18.41
CA TRP A 409 -12.22 3.97 18.23
C TRP A 409 -12.14 2.98 19.40
N ASP A 410 -10.95 2.53 19.74
CA ASP A 410 -10.77 1.57 20.82
C ASP A 410 -11.22 2.13 22.17
N ALA A 411 -10.83 3.36 22.50
CA ALA A 411 -11.24 4.03 23.72
C ALA A 411 -12.76 4.19 23.82
N SER A 412 -13.44 4.60 22.75
CA SER A 412 -14.90 4.71 22.72
C SER A 412 -15.57 3.35 22.89
N LEU A 413 -15.12 2.33 22.17
CA LEU A 413 -15.74 1.01 22.21
C LEU A 413 -15.47 0.29 23.54
N GLN A 414 -14.26 0.40 24.10
CA GLN A 414 -13.97 -0.15 25.43
C GLN A 414 -14.79 0.51 26.54
N SER A 415 -15.06 1.81 26.45
CA SER A 415 -15.95 2.49 27.41
C SER A 415 -17.41 2.04 27.31
N LEU A 416 -17.85 1.56 26.15
CA LEU A 416 -19.19 1.01 25.94
C LEU A 416 -19.31 -0.46 26.33
N LYS A 417 -18.20 -1.16 26.52
CA LYS A 417 -18.17 -2.60 26.82
C LYS A 417 -19.08 -2.99 28.01
N PRO A 418 -19.07 -2.29 29.18
CA PRO A 418 -19.92 -2.67 30.29
C PRO A 418 -21.42 -2.60 29.97
N ALA A 419 -21.84 -1.67 29.11
CA ALA A 419 -23.24 -1.53 28.68
C ALA A 419 -23.62 -2.58 27.61
N LEU A 420 -22.67 -3.12 26.88
CA LEU A 420 -22.88 -4.09 25.81
C LEU A 420 -22.78 -5.54 26.28
N GLU A 421 -21.95 -5.83 27.26
CA GLU A 421 -21.66 -7.18 27.74
C GLU A 421 -22.91 -7.97 28.15
N PRO A 422 -23.95 -7.39 28.82
CA PRO A 422 -25.20 -8.09 29.13
C PRO A 422 -25.99 -8.53 27.88
N TYR A 423 -25.71 -7.93 26.74
CA TYR A 423 -26.40 -8.15 25.46
C TYR A 423 -25.57 -8.88 24.43
N ARG A 424 -24.49 -9.56 24.82
CA ARG A 424 -23.57 -10.23 23.87
C ARG A 424 -24.24 -11.36 23.08
N GLU A 425 -25.27 -11.99 23.59
CA GLU A 425 -25.94 -13.13 22.95
C GLU A 425 -26.98 -12.71 21.89
N ILE A 426 -27.47 -11.47 21.93
CA ILE A 426 -28.41 -10.96 20.93
C ILE A 426 -27.68 -10.32 19.74
N PRO A 427 -28.33 -10.18 18.57
CA PRO A 427 -27.72 -9.58 17.40
C PRO A 427 -27.38 -8.09 17.59
N TRP A 428 -26.20 -7.67 17.11
CA TRP A 428 -25.78 -6.28 17.09
C TRP A 428 -25.81 -5.77 15.67
N LEU A 429 -26.51 -4.67 15.44
CA LEU A 429 -26.68 -4.04 14.13
C LEU A 429 -25.85 -2.76 14.03
N THR A 430 -25.26 -2.55 12.90
CA THR A 430 -24.54 -1.31 12.55
C THR A 430 -25.00 -0.80 11.19
N GLY A 431 -25.13 0.51 11.06
CA GLY A 431 -25.56 1.17 9.83
C GLY A 431 -24.40 1.61 8.93
N ASP A 432 -23.17 1.41 9.35
CA ASP A 432 -22.00 1.77 8.55
C ASP A 432 -20.83 0.78 8.73
N ARG A 433 -20.02 0.68 7.68
CA ARG A 433 -18.86 -0.21 7.62
C ARG A 433 -17.83 0.07 8.73
N SER A 434 -17.61 1.35 9.03
CA SER A 434 -16.56 1.76 9.98
C SER A 434 -16.86 1.28 11.38
N THR A 435 -18.10 1.52 11.81
CA THR A 435 -18.61 1.07 13.12
C THR A 435 -18.57 -0.46 13.22
N LEU A 436 -19.00 -1.19 12.17
CA LEU A 436 -18.99 -2.65 12.17
C LEU A 436 -17.59 -3.20 12.41
N VAL A 437 -16.63 -2.83 11.56
CA VAL A 437 -15.28 -3.42 11.62
C VAL A 437 -14.49 -3.00 12.86
N GLN A 438 -14.68 -1.78 13.33
CA GLN A 438 -14.04 -1.31 14.56
C GLN A 438 -14.64 -1.98 15.80
N THR A 439 -15.97 -2.17 15.84
CA THR A 439 -16.65 -2.93 16.90
C THR A 439 -16.16 -4.38 16.92
N ALA A 440 -16.11 -5.04 15.76
CA ALA A 440 -15.58 -6.39 15.64
C ALA A 440 -14.16 -6.52 16.18
N TYR A 441 -13.28 -5.56 15.88
CA TYR A 441 -11.91 -5.60 16.35
C TYR A 441 -11.77 -5.24 17.84
N SER A 442 -12.30 -4.11 18.26
CA SER A 442 -12.12 -3.61 19.63
C SER A 442 -12.84 -4.45 20.67
N LEU A 443 -14.02 -5.00 20.34
CA LEU A 443 -14.82 -5.83 21.25
C LEU A 443 -14.75 -7.33 20.92
N ARG A 444 -13.71 -7.77 20.20
CA ARG A 444 -13.55 -9.18 19.79
C ARG A 444 -13.62 -10.20 20.92
N ALA A 445 -13.25 -9.82 22.14
CA ALA A 445 -13.32 -10.69 23.31
C ALA A 445 -14.78 -11.00 23.75
N LEU A 446 -15.78 -10.23 23.29
CA LEU A 446 -17.20 -10.50 23.53
C LEU A 446 -17.80 -11.40 22.43
N GLU A 447 -17.08 -11.66 21.35
CA GLU A 447 -17.53 -12.43 20.17
C GLU A 447 -18.90 -12.00 19.66
N PRO A 448 -19.12 -10.68 19.38
CA PRO A 448 -20.44 -10.15 19.08
C PRO A 448 -20.99 -10.71 17.76
N LYS A 449 -22.30 -11.01 17.74
CA LYS A 449 -23.03 -11.39 16.51
C LYS A 449 -23.37 -10.12 15.71
N LEU A 450 -22.42 -9.64 14.90
CA LEU A 450 -22.53 -8.39 14.16
C LEU A 450 -23.19 -8.59 12.79
N TYR A 451 -24.11 -7.68 12.46
CA TYR A 451 -24.79 -7.61 11.17
C TYR A 451 -24.75 -6.20 10.61
N ALA A 452 -24.60 -6.10 9.29
CA ALA A 452 -24.77 -4.85 8.57
C ALA A 452 -26.26 -4.61 8.28
N TRP A 453 -26.72 -3.41 8.57
CA TRP A 453 -28.08 -2.98 8.24
C TRP A 453 -28.02 -1.72 7.38
N ASN A 454 -28.85 -1.66 6.33
CA ASN A 454 -29.07 -0.46 5.55
C ASN A 454 -30.58 -0.28 5.25
N SER A 455 -30.96 0.93 4.84
CA SER A 455 -32.36 1.28 4.59
C SER A 455 -32.82 1.01 3.16
N ASP A 456 -31.88 0.84 2.22
CA ASP A 456 -32.18 0.72 0.77
C ASP A 456 -32.10 -0.72 0.25
N GLY A 457 -31.61 -1.66 1.07
CA GLY A 457 -31.45 -3.07 0.70
C GLY A 457 -30.37 -3.33 -0.36
N GLY A 458 -29.60 -2.31 -0.73
CA GLY A 458 -28.46 -2.42 -1.66
C GLY A 458 -27.24 -3.09 -1.03
N VAL A 459 -26.25 -3.42 -1.84
CA VAL A 459 -24.95 -3.96 -1.41
C VAL A 459 -23.85 -2.98 -1.76
N HIS A 460 -23.40 -2.18 -0.78
CA HIS A 460 -22.39 -1.15 -0.97
C HIS A 460 -21.01 -1.57 -0.42
N HIS A 461 -20.99 -2.57 0.47
CA HIS A 461 -19.74 -3.10 1.03
C HIS A 461 -19.85 -4.58 1.40
N HIS A 462 -18.68 -5.19 1.70
CA HIS A 462 -18.53 -6.63 1.97
C HIS A 462 -19.52 -7.19 2.99
N PHE A 463 -19.80 -6.47 4.06
CA PHE A 463 -20.60 -6.98 5.17
C PHE A 463 -22.09 -6.93 4.87
N GLU A 464 -22.57 -6.00 4.06
CA GLU A 464 -23.93 -6.02 3.51
C GLU A 464 -24.14 -7.20 2.54
N TRP A 465 -23.07 -7.67 1.92
CA TRP A 465 -23.10 -8.87 1.07
C TRP A 465 -23.04 -10.17 1.87
N LYS A 466 -22.17 -10.25 2.91
CA LYS A 466 -21.90 -11.50 3.64
C LYS A 466 -22.65 -11.63 4.94
N GLN A 467 -22.98 -10.54 5.60
CA GLN A 467 -23.60 -10.49 6.93
C GLN A 467 -24.73 -9.44 6.97
N PRO A 468 -25.65 -9.42 5.96
CA PRO A 468 -26.78 -8.51 5.99
C PRO A 468 -27.72 -8.89 7.14
N TRP A 469 -28.35 -7.89 7.77
CA TRP A 469 -29.46 -8.17 8.67
C TRP A 469 -30.65 -8.68 7.86
N PRO A 470 -31.17 -9.91 8.13
CA PRO A 470 -32.25 -10.47 7.33
C PRO A 470 -33.54 -9.65 7.45
N ALA A 471 -34.18 -9.38 6.31
CA ALA A 471 -35.43 -8.63 6.27
C ALA A 471 -36.56 -9.31 7.07
N ASN A 472 -36.55 -10.64 7.15
CA ASN A 472 -37.51 -11.48 7.87
C ASN A 472 -36.98 -11.97 9.25
N ALA A 473 -35.93 -11.39 9.82
CA ALA A 473 -35.45 -11.77 11.15
C ALA A 473 -36.57 -11.56 12.20
N HIS A 474 -36.72 -12.47 13.11
CA HIS A 474 -37.76 -12.44 14.15
C HIS A 474 -37.19 -12.29 15.57
N ASP A 475 -35.93 -11.82 15.67
CA ASP A 475 -35.31 -11.59 16.97
C ASP A 475 -36.10 -10.56 17.78
N PRO A 476 -36.47 -10.88 19.04
CA PRO A 476 -37.29 -10.00 19.87
C PRO A 476 -36.57 -8.75 20.32
N ALA A 477 -35.22 -8.78 20.30
CA ALA A 477 -34.38 -7.68 20.69
C ALA A 477 -33.09 -7.65 19.86
N VAL A 478 -32.61 -6.46 19.54
CA VAL A 478 -31.33 -6.22 18.89
C VAL A 478 -30.63 -5.03 19.53
N VAL A 479 -29.29 -4.98 19.45
CA VAL A 479 -28.50 -3.81 19.81
C VAL A 479 -28.16 -3.01 18.56
N TRP A 480 -28.42 -1.72 18.57
CA TRP A 480 -27.96 -0.78 17.55
C TRP A 480 -26.74 -0.03 18.05
N ILE A 481 -25.64 -0.08 17.29
CA ILE A 481 -24.40 0.65 17.56
C ILE A 481 -24.08 1.49 16.35
N ASN A 482 -24.15 2.83 16.48
CA ASN A 482 -23.87 3.72 15.37
C ASN A 482 -23.55 5.14 15.86
N PRO A 483 -22.93 6.01 15.06
CA PRO A 483 -22.83 7.44 15.34
C PRO A 483 -24.17 8.16 15.45
N SER A 484 -25.18 7.68 14.72
CA SER A 484 -26.55 8.24 14.70
C SER A 484 -27.56 7.36 15.44
N PRO A 485 -28.69 7.94 15.89
CA PRO A 485 -29.81 7.18 16.43
C PRO A 485 -30.34 6.12 15.43
N PRO A 486 -31.14 5.15 15.91
CA PRO A 486 -31.76 4.15 15.03
C PRO A 486 -32.64 4.79 13.95
N HIS A 487 -32.55 4.24 12.74
CA HIS A 487 -33.34 4.71 11.60
C HIS A 487 -34.85 4.46 11.81
N PRO A 488 -35.77 5.31 11.31
CA PRO A 488 -37.20 5.14 11.47
C PRO A 488 -37.74 3.76 11.03
N LEU A 489 -37.18 3.15 9.99
CA LEU A 489 -37.55 1.79 9.57
C LEU A 489 -37.17 0.71 10.60
N LEU A 490 -36.11 0.90 11.38
CA LEU A 490 -35.82 0.01 12.50
C LEU A 490 -36.78 0.26 13.67
N LEU A 491 -37.13 1.52 13.96
CA LEU A 491 -38.06 1.88 15.00
C LEU A 491 -39.49 1.40 14.70
N SER A 492 -39.92 1.35 13.44
CA SER A 492 -41.23 0.78 13.09
C SER A 492 -41.30 -0.73 13.36
N ARG A 493 -40.17 -1.42 13.29
CA ARG A 493 -40.06 -2.86 13.56
C ARG A 493 -39.82 -3.14 15.05
N TYR A 494 -39.08 -2.29 15.72
CA TYR A 494 -38.73 -2.35 17.15
C TYR A 494 -39.22 -1.07 17.85
N PRO A 495 -40.51 -0.98 18.18
CA PRO A 495 -41.11 0.27 18.70
C PRO A 495 -40.59 0.68 20.09
N HIS A 496 -40.01 -0.27 20.83
CA HIS A 496 -39.44 0.00 22.15
C HIS A 496 -37.92 0.18 22.03
N ALA A 497 -37.49 1.43 21.94
CA ALA A 497 -36.08 1.81 21.83
C ALA A 497 -35.61 2.50 23.11
N ARG A 498 -34.51 2.01 23.70
CA ARG A 498 -33.87 2.60 24.90
C ARG A 498 -32.40 2.81 24.62
N GLN A 499 -31.93 4.02 24.80
CA GLN A 499 -30.50 4.29 24.76
C GLN A 499 -29.82 3.70 26.02
N LEU A 500 -28.83 2.84 25.79
CA LEU A 500 -28.07 2.19 26.86
C LEU A 500 -26.85 3.02 27.26
N ALA A 501 -26.14 3.58 26.29
CA ALA A 501 -24.92 4.33 26.51
C ALA A 501 -24.57 5.22 25.29
N GLY A 502 -23.66 6.13 25.52
CA GLY A 502 -22.99 6.88 24.47
C GLY A 502 -21.52 7.07 24.82
N ALA A 503 -20.66 7.14 23.82
CA ALA A 503 -19.25 7.41 24.00
C ALA A 503 -18.73 8.41 22.96
N GLN A 504 -17.80 9.25 23.40
CA GLN A 504 -17.10 10.16 22.53
C GLN A 504 -15.61 10.14 22.89
N SER A 505 -14.78 9.82 21.94
CA SER A 505 -13.32 9.91 22.07
C SER A 505 -12.72 10.31 20.73
N GLY A 506 -11.92 11.35 20.74
CA GLY A 506 -11.36 11.88 19.52
C GLY A 506 -12.43 12.43 18.57
N ARG A 507 -12.41 11.92 17.35
CA ARG A 507 -13.41 12.24 16.31
C ARG A 507 -14.53 11.20 16.23
N VAL A 508 -14.52 10.22 17.14
CA VAL A 508 -15.47 9.11 17.17
C VAL A 508 -16.56 9.43 18.17
N THR A 509 -17.80 9.44 17.70
CA THR A 509 -19.00 9.51 18.53
C THR A 509 -19.82 8.26 18.25
N LEU A 510 -20.24 7.55 19.30
CA LEU A 510 -21.04 6.33 19.18
C LEU A 510 -22.21 6.37 20.17
N GLN A 511 -23.33 5.82 19.75
CA GLN A 511 -24.52 5.60 20.56
C GLN A 511 -24.87 4.12 20.54
N VAL A 512 -25.30 3.61 21.68
CA VAL A 512 -25.78 2.24 21.84
C VAL A 512 -27.24 2.27 22.26
N TRP A 513 -28.06 1.57 21.50
CA TRP A 513 -29.50 1.45 21.75
C TRP A 513 -29.91 0.00 21.81
N LEU A 514 -30.75 -0.34 22.80
CA LEU A 514 -31.51 -1.59 22.83
C LEU A 514 -32.84 -1.35 22.11
N LEU A 515 -33.12 -2.14 21.10
CA LEU A 515 -34.34 -2.10 20.30
C LEU A 515 -35.11 -3.39 20.55
N GLN A 516 -36.40 -3.30 20.88
CA GLN A 516 -37.22 -4.44 21.24
C GLN A 516 -38.61 -4.39 20.60
N THR A 517 -39.15 -5.55 20.28
CA THR A 517 -40.52 -5.68 19.74
C THR A 517 -41.58 -5.54 20.82
N GLN A 518 -41.26 -5.92 22.06
CA GLN A 518 -42.12 -5.80 23.24
C GLN A 518 -41.36 -5.13 24.39
N PRO A 519 -42.03 -4.36 25.24
CA PRO A 519 -41.37 -3.78 26.41
C PRO A 519 -40.85 -4.89 27.32
N THR A 520 -39.61 -4.77 27.79
CA THR A 520 -39.13 -5.61 28.90
C THR A 520 -40.07 -5.40 30.11
N GLN A 521 -40.67 -6.45 30.60
CA GLN A 521 -41.34 -6.39 31.93
C GLN A 521 -40.26 -5.99 32.96
N PRO A 522 -40.56 -5.08 33.88
CA PRO A 522 -39.61 -4.58 34.85
C PRO A 522 -39.05 -5.66 35.76
#